data_b0452e1dc0726bf98c3dfd36913030bc
#
_entry.id   b0452e1dc0726bf98c3dfd36913030bc
#
_cell.length_a   1.000
_cell.length_b   1.000
_cell.length_c   1.000
_cell.angle_alpha   90.00
_cell.angle_beta   90.00
_cell.angle_gamma   90.00
#
_symmetry.space_group_name_H-M   'P 1'
#
loop_
_entity.id
_entity.type
_entity.pdbx_description
1 polymer ?
#
loop_
_entity_poly.entity_id
_entity_poly.type
_entity_poly.pdbx_seq_one_letter_code
_entity_poly.pdbx_strand_id
1 'polypeptide(L)'
;MKRIFLLGAATAMLAAAAPSAFAQSDDAVMKRLDQMQKMIEAQQKEIGSLKRALAKKGANLPAPEPVAQPAPPPPPAPPPVVETRLQQQDQKIDDLVAKFARQEDQRRLATQEASQASVTNGRLQIASADGRFSAALRGTLQYDVGYYMQGAHARALTTGQDFSSGSNFRRAQLGLQGKVFGDWSYYVNIDYGSGGSTGTETPGHIQQAYIEYDGLGPFIFRIGAHPPSTGLDDSYSASDQLLMERSAPGDITRNMAGGDGRDSIELLYVGDRLYGSLAYTGDKVQETTLLSDEQQALVGRIAYSPIVNSDWRWVVSLAGTDVFRPGDSNGTLASPRPFSMSNPPEVNVDDNSTKLVSVSDANVTDAWAWNLESAVTYRNFLAQGGYFKYGIDQRGVTTLRGQGFDGWYVEGSWVLSGESRGWSTANAAFTNPKPRVNFSPSNGGWGAFELAARYSTLDLNDNAGVVGGALPAGGVRGGEQRISTVGLNWYPNPVLKFTLQAQNVQASRIGTLGTTANANIGQNFNTIALRSQLAF
;
A
#
# COMPACT_ATOMS: atom_id res chain seq x y z
N MET A 1 17.85 14.81 22.71
CA MET A 1 17.53 13.42 22.40
C MET A 1 16.57 13.30 21.21
N LYS A 2 15.56 14.20 21.03
CA LYS A 2 14.55 14.14 19.95
C LYS A 2 15.14 14.21 18.54
N ARG A 3 16.11 15.08 18.27
CA ARG A 3 16.75 15.25 16.94
C ARG A 3 17.72 14.14 16.53
N ILE A 4 18.24 13.39 17.49
CA ILE A 4 19.21 12.32 17.23
C ILE A 4 18.54 11.05 16.66
N PHE A 5 17.25 10.83 16.97
CA PHE A 5 16.54 9.62 16.57
C PHE A 5 16.20 9.59 15.07
N LEU A 6 15.80 10.72 14.49
CA LEU A 6 15.53 10.84 13.04
C LEU A 6 16.80 10.86 12.20
N LEU A 7 17.91 11.48 12.72
CA LEU A 7 19.20 11.42 12.04
C LEU A 7 19.82 10.02 12.09
N GLY A 8 19.59 9.27 13.17
CA GLY A 8 20.02 7.87 13.29
C GLY A 8 19.35 6.93 12.29
N ALA A 9 18.07 7.20 11.95
CA ALA A 9 17.33 6.45 10.94
C ALA A 9 17.87 6.71 9.52
N ALA A 10 18.24 7.96 9.22
CA ALA A 10 18.81 8.32 7.93
C ALA A 10 20.24 7.76 7.72
N THR A 11 21.05 7.73 8.78
CA THR A 11 22.40 7.13 8.72
C THR A 11 22.38 5.61 8.65
N ALA A 12 21.38 4.95 9.25
CA ALA A 12 21.21 3.50 9.11
C ALA A 12 20.79 3.07 7.70
N MET A 13 20.05 3.91 6.97
CA MET A 13 19.71 3.66 5.55
C MET A 13 20.95 3.69 4.62
N LEU A 14 21.91 4.57 4.88
CA LEU A 14 23.13 4.67 4.07
C LEU A 14 24.14 3.54 4.34
N ALA A 15 24.13 2.95 5.55
CA ALA A 15 25.05 1.89 5.90
C ALA A 15 24.60 0.47 5.49
N ALA A 16 23.31 0.28 5.17
CA ALA A 16 22.74 -1.01 4.74
C ALA A 16 22.84 -1.29 3.23
N ALA A 17 23.35 -0.35 2.43
CA ALA A 17 23.55 -0.49 1.00
C ALA A 17 24.85 -1.23 0.66
N ALA A 18 24.97 -2.49 1.03
CA ALA A 18 26.02 -3.38 0.51
C ALA A 18 25.45 -4.20 -0.68
N PRO A 19 26.21 -4.40 -1.76
CA PRO A 19 25.71 -4.82 -3.06
C PRO A 19 25.47 -6.32 -3.10
N SER A 20 24.22 -6.76 -2.97
CA SER A 20 23.82 -8.15 -3.24
C SER A 20 22.77 -8.29 -4.36
N ALA A 21 22.26 -7.20 -4.93
CA ALA A 21 21.23 -7.25 -5.96
C ALA A 21 21.74 -7.52 -7.39
N PHE A 22 23.03 -7.38 -7.66
CA PHE A 22 23.60 -7.67 -8.99
C PHE A 22 23.84 -9.13 -9.28
N ALA A 23 23.88 -10.01 -8.27
CA ALA A 23 24.20 -11.42 -8.46
C ALA A 23 23.01 -12.29 -8.91
N GLN A 24 21.76 -11.87 -8.68
CA GLN A 24 20.59 -12.69 -9.05
C GLN A 24 20.11 -12.50 -10.50
N SER A 25 20.36 -11.37 -11.14
CA SER A 25 20.03 -11.17 -12.56
C SER A 25 21.01 -11.91 -13.47
N ASP A 26 22.28 -11.98 -13.11
CA ASP A 26 23.30 -12.65 -13.89
C ASP A 26 23.12 -14.19 -13.89
N ASP A 27 22.70 -14.78 -12.78
CA ASP A 27 22.49 -16.23 -12.68
C ASP A 27 21.28 -16.70 -13.52
N ALA A 28 20.23 -15.90 -13.63
CA ALA A 28 19.07 -16.19 -14.48
C ALA A 28 19.40 -16.01 -15.98
N VAL A 29 20.21 -15.01 -16.32
CA VAL A 29 20.70 -14.75 -17.68
C VAL A 29 21.70 -15.86 -18.08
N MET A 30 22.62 -16.23 -17.20
CA MET A 30 23.56 -17.32 -17.43
C MET A 30 22.88 -18.67 -17.60
N LYS A 31 21.84 -18.99 -16.82
CA LYS A 31 21.00 -20.18 -17.01
C LYS A 31 20.28 -20.19 -18.36
N ARG A 32 19.77 -19.07 -18.82
CA ARG A 32 19.16 -18.94 -20.16
C ARG A 32 20.17 -19.10 -21.28
N LEU A 33 21.35 -18.48 -21.15
CA LEU A 33 22.44 -18.64 -22.10
C LEU A 33 22.89 -20.12 -22.20
N ASP A 34 23.07 -20.82 -21.08
CA ASP A 34 23.41 -22.23 -21.04
C ASP A 34 22.34 -23.13 -21.68
N GLN A 35 21.05 -22.81 -21.49
CA GLN A 35 19.95 -23.50 -22.17
C GLN A 35 19.95 -23.25 -23.69
N MET A 36 20.20 -22.02 -24.13
CA MET A 36 20.30 -21.70 -25.56
C MET A 36 21.51 -22.37 -26.19
N GLN A 37 22.65 -22.43 -25.53
CA GLN A 37 23.86 -23.07 -25.99
C GLN A 37 23.64 -24.59 -26.16
N LYS A 38 22.97 -25.25 -25.21
CA LYS A 38 22.59 -26.67 -25.32
C LYS A 38 21.61 -26.94 -26.45
N MET A 39 20.69 -26.04 -26.75
CA MET A 39 19.78 -26.16 -27.91
C MET A 39 20.55 -26.03 -29.23
N ILE A 40 21.49 -25.11 -29.34
CA ILE A 40 22.32 -24.93 -30.54
C ILE A 40 23.20 -26.16 -30.77
N GLU A 41 23.80 -26.72 -29.73
CA GLU A 41 24.60 -27.96 -29.83
C GLU A 41 23.74 -29.16 -30.25
N ALA A 42 22.51 -29.27 -29.75
CA ALA A 42 21.57 -30.32 -30.16
C ALA A 42 21.20 -30.20 -31.65
N GLN A 43 20.91 -28.98 -32.14
CA GLN A 43 20.61 -28.73 -33.55
C GLN A 43 21.82 -28.99 -34.46
N GLN A 44 23.03 -28.61 -34.03
CA GLN A 44 24.26 -28.92 -34.80
C GLN A 44 24.52 -30.43 -34.90
N LYS A 45 24.22 -31.19 -33.83
CA LYS A 45 24.31 -32.65 -33.83
C LYS A 45 23.30 -33.29 -34.78
N GLU A 46 22.09 -32.76 -34.85
CA GLU A 46 21.03 -33.22 -35.76
C GLU A 46 21.37 -32.91 -37.22
N ILE A 47 21.87 -31.71 -37.53
CA ILE A 47 22.38 -31.34 -38.86
C ILE A 47 23.56 -32.24 -39.26
N GLY A 48 24.46 -32.55 -38.32
CA GLY A 48 25.59 -33.48 -38.56
C GLY A 48 25.12 -34.92 -38.85
N SER A 49 24.05 -35.38 -38.22
CA SER A 49 23.45 -36.69 -38.45
C SER A 49 22.75 -36.78 -39.80
N LEU A 50 22.02 -35.73 -40.19
CA LEU A 50 21.35 -35.60 -41.47
C LEU A 50 22.36 -35.53 -42.64
N LYS A 51 23.47 -34.80 -42.49
CA LYS A 51 24.57 -34.77 -43.47
C LYS A 51 25.22 -36.15 -43.65
N ARG A 52 25.43 -36.92 -42.58
CA ARG A 52 25.94 -38.28 -42.63
C ARG A 52 24.94 -39.27 -43.27
N ALA A 53 23.65 -39.10 -43.03
CA ALA A 53 22.61 -39.92 -43.65
C ALA A 53 22.48 -39.66 -45.15
N LEU A 54 22.62 -38.40 -45.59
CA LEU A 54 22.69 -38.02 -47.02
C LEU A 54 23.95 -38.57 -47.72
N ALA A 55 25.12 -38.49 -47.06
CA ALA A 55 26.37 -39.05 -47.59
C ALA A 55 26.32 -40.59 -47.72
N LYS A 56 25.64 -41.29 -46.78
CA LYS A 56 25.41 -42.76 -46.89
C LYS A 56 24.42 -43.15 -47.99
N LYS A 57 23.46 -42.34 -48.36
CA LYS A 57 22.52 -42.55 -49.45
C LYS A 57 23.17 -42.36 -50.83
N GLY A 58 24.22 -41.52 -50.93
CA GLY A 58 24.98 -41.29 -52.17
C GLY A 58 26.04 -42.38 -52.50
N ALA A 59 26.30 -43.33 -51.57
CA ALA A 59 27.40 -44.29 -51.70
C ALA A 59 26.96 -45.69 -52.18
N ASN A 60 25.69 -45.89 -52.56
CA ASN A 60 25.19 -47.21 -53.04
C ASN A 60 24.63 -47.10 -54.47
N LEU A 61 25.50 -46.87 -55.43
CA LEU A 61 25.26 -47.21 -56.84
C LEU A 61 26.37 -48.11 -57.30
N PRO A 62 26.06 -49.29 -57.86
CA PRO A 62 27.08 -50.22 -58.34
C PRO A 62 27.79 -49.68 -59.60
N ALA A 63 29.10 -49.82 -59.64
CA ALA A 63 29.95 -49.47 -60.78
C ALA A 63 29.68 -50.35 -62.01
N PRO A 64 29.49 -49.76 -63.20
CA PRO A 64 29.54 -50.57 -64.44
C PRO A 64 30.97 -50.74 -64.94
N GLU A 65 31.26 -51.96 -65.45
CA GLU A 65 32.52 -52.36 -66.07
C GLU A 65 32.83 -51.52 -67.33
N PRO A 66 34.12 -51.47 -67.76
CA PRO A 66 34.56 -50.59 -68.85
C PRO A 66 34.38 -51.25 -70.23
N VAL A 67 33.55 -50.64 -71.03
CA VAL A 67 33.55 -50.91 -72.49
C VAL A 67 33.94 -49.61 -73.20
N ALA A 68 35.06 -49.68 -73.92
CA ALA A 68 35.56 -48.58 -74.72
C ALA A 68 34.64 -48.30 -75.91
N GLN A 69 34.08 -47.12 -75.98
CA GLN A 69 33.48 -46.54 -77.18
C GLN A 69 33.78 -45.03 -77.30
N PRO A 70 33.84 -44.48 -78.52
CA PRO A 70 34.33 -43.13 -78.78
C PRO A 70 33.37 -42.10 -78.17
N ALA A 71 33.96 -40.97 -77.71
CA ALA A 71 33.28 -39.88 -77.02
C ALA A 71 32.09 -39.34 -77.84
N PRO A 72 30.89 -39.29 -77.24
CA PRO A 72 29.79 -38.55 -77.83
C PRO A 72 30.05 -37.03 -77.78
N PRO A 73 29.51 -36.26 -78.73
CA PRO A 73 29.61 -34.79 -78.69
C PRO A 73 29.00 -34.23 -77.44
N PRO A 74 29.49 -33.08 -76.95
CA PRO A 74 28.95 -32.46 -75.73
C PRO A 74 27.44 -32.20 -75.86
N PRO A 75 26.65 -32.45 -74.82
CA PRO A 75 25.21 -32.17 -74.85
C PRO A 75 24.98 -30.72 -75.22
N PRO A 76 23.99 -30.39 -76.06
CA PRO A 76 23.67 -28.99 -76.41
C PRO A 76 23.35 -28.24 -75.14
N ALA A 77 23.92 -27.02 -75.02
CA ALA A 77 23.63 -26.11 -73.97
C ALA A 77 22.11 -25.95 -73.85
N PRO A 78 21.54 -25.91 -72.65
CA PRO A 78 20.13 -25.74 -72.49
C PRO A 78 19.70 -24.46 -73.19
N PRO A 79 18.54 -24.41 -73.85
CA PRO A 79 18.11 -23.25 -74.62
C PRO A 79 18.01 -22.02 -73.67
N PRO A 80 18.49 -20.84 -74.09
CA PRO A 80 18.57 -19.64 -73.27
C PRO A 80 17.23 -19.20 -72.63
N VAL A 81 16.12 -19.72 -73.09
CA VAL A 81 14.77 -19.54 -72.57
C VAL A 81 14.57 -20.25 -71.21
N VAL A 82 15.28 -21.35 -70.93
CA VAL A 82 15.14 -22.11 -69.68
C VAL A 82 15.94 -21.45 -68.58
N GLU A 83 17.16 -20.98 -68.87
CA GLU A 83 17.97 -20.20 -67.91
C GLU A 83 17.32 -18.89 -67.52
N THR A 84 16.73 -18.19 -68.50
CA THR A 84 15.99 -16.92 -68.22
C THR A 84 14.75 -17.16 -67.35
N ARG A 85 14.04 -18.28 -67.52
CA ARG A 85 12.90 -18.67 -66.68
C ARG A 85 13.31 -19.04 -65.26
N LEU A 86 14.42 -19.77 -65.09
CA LEU A 86 14.97 -20.10 -63.76
C LEU A 86 15.40 -18.82 -63.01
N GLN A 87 16.14 -17.95 -63.70
CA GLN A 87 16.54 -16.66 -63.10
C GLN A 87 15.32 -15.79 -62.73
N GLN A 88 14.24 -15.76 -63.54
CA GLN A 88 13.02 -15.06 -63.21
C GLN A 88 12.25 -15.71 -62.05
N GLN A 89 12.33 -17.04 -61.89
CA GLN A 89 11.74 -17.74 -60.74
C GLN A 89 12.54 -17.47 -59.46
N ASP A 90 13.85 -17.49 -59.50
CA ASP A 90 14.71 -17.18 -58.37
C ASP A 90 14.51 -15.74 -57.90
N GLN A 91 14.43 -14.76 -58.83
CA GLN A 91 14.10 -13.38 -58.48
C GLN A 91 12.72 -13.23 -57.86
N LYS A 92 11.72 -13.98 -58.32
CA LYS A 92 10.37 -13.98 -57.70
C LYS A 92 10.38 -14.62 -56.32
N ILE A 93 11.18 -15.64 -56.10
CA ILE A 93 11.34 -16.28 -54.78
C ILE A 93 12.02 -15.32 -53.84
N ASP A 94 13.09 -14.65 -54.25
CA ASP A 94 13.81 -13.66 -53.44
C ASP A 94 12.91 -12.47 -53.09
N ASP A 95 12.13 -11.98 -54.05
CA ASP A 95 11.12 -10.92 -53.81
C ASP A 95 10.02 -11.34 -52.84
N LEU A 96 9.55 -12.59 -52.89
CA LEU A 96 8.56 -13.12 -51.98
C LEU A 96 9.16 -13.30 -50.56
N VAL A 97 10.36 -13.83 -50.45
CA VAL A 97 11.08 -13.96 -49.17
C VAL A 97 11.29 -12.61 -48.55
N ALA A 98 11.73 -11.60 -49.33
CA ALA A 98 11.89 -10.23 -48.82
C ALA A 98 10.57 -9.60 -48.39
N LYS A 99 9.46 -9.87 -49.08
CA LYS A 99 8.12 -9.42 -48.70
C LYS A 99 7.63 -10.09 -47.42
N PHE A 100 7.82 -11.39 -47.28
CA PHE A 100 7.47 -12.12 -46.05
C PHE A 100 8.29 -11.62 -44.87
N ALA A 101 9.60 -11.40 -45.00
CA ALA A 101 10.45 -10.88 -43.97
C ALA A 101 9.99 -9.48 -43.53
N ARG A 102 9.69 -8.58 -44.49
CA ARG A 102 9.15 -7.25 -44.17
C ARG A 102 7.77 -7.30 -43.50
N GLN A 103 6.92 -8.23 -43.93
CA GLN A 103 5.58 -8.39 -43.34
C GLN A 103 5.65 -8.97 -41.92
N GLU A 104 6.60 -9.84 -41.67
CA GLU A 104 6.88 -10.42 -40.34
C GLU A 104 7.48 -9.36 -39.40
N ASP A 105 8.40 -8.55 -39.88
CA ASP A 105 8.93 -7.40 -39.14
C ASP A 105 7.85 -6.35 -38.83
N GLN A 106 6.98 -6.03 -39.79
CA GLN A 106 5.86 -5.13 -39.57
C GLN A 106 4.84 -5.70 -38.56
N ARG A 107 4.54 -7.00 -38.62
CA ARG A 107 3.69 -7.67 -37.63
C ARG A 107 4.34 -7.66 -36.24
N ARG A 108 5.64 -7.90 -36.17
CA ARG A 108 6.39 -7.87 -34.91
C ARG A 108 6.39 -6.46 -34.29
N LEU A 109 6.63 -5.44 -35.09
CA LEU A 109 6.55 -4.03 -34.67
C LEU A 109 5.13 -3.66 -34.24
N ALA A 110 4.12 -3.99 -35.05
CA ALA A 110 2.72 -3.75 -34.71
C ALA A 110 2.28 -4.48 -33.43
N THR A 111 2.80 -5.69 -33.17
CA THR A 111 2.52 -6.43 -31.93
C THR A 111 3.28 -5.85 -30.74
N GLN A 112 4.47 -5.31 -30.95
CA GLN A 112 5.25 -4.61 -29.92
C GLN A 112 4.63 -3.25 -29.56
N GLU A 113 4.00 -2.58 -30.50
CA GLU A 113 3.32 -1.28 -30.28
C GLU A 113 1.84 -1.46 -29.87
N ALA A 114 1.26 -2.65 -30.03
CA ALA A 114 -0.12 -2.90 -29.69
C ALA A 114 -0.36 -2.80 -28.17
N SER A 115 -1.21 -1.87 -27.76
CA SER A 115 -1.69 -1.80 -26.39
C SER A 115 -2.50 -3.04 -26.03
N GLN A 116 -2.24 -3.64 -24.88
CA GLN A 116 -2.95 -4.79 -24.35
C GLN A 116 -3.93 -4.34 -23.26
N ALA A 117 -5.21 -4.65 -23.44
CA ALA A 117 -6.21 -4.49 -22.39
C ALA A 117 -6.41 -5.83 -21.66
N SER A 118 -6.41 -5.79 -20.33
CA SER A 118 -6.64 -6.96 -19.48
C SER A 118 -7.52 -6.62 -18.29
N VAL A 119 -8.20 -7.63 -17.75
CA VAL A 119 -8.91 -7.51 -16.47
C VAL A 119 -8.34 -8.55 -15.52
N THR A 120 -7.69 -8.09 -14.46
CA THR A 120 -7.09 -8.97 -13.46
C THR A 120 -7.61 -8.60 -12.08
N ASN A 121 -8.23 -9.56 -11.38
CA ASN A 121 -8.85 -9.36 -10.07
C ASN A 121 -9.84 -8.17 -10.07
N GLY A 122 -10.69 -8.07 -11.09
CA GLY A 122 -11.66 -6.99 -11.24
C GLY A 122 -11.10 -5.65 -11.71
N ARG A 123 -9.79 -5.53 -11.87
CA ARG A 123 -9.10 -4.30 -12.29
C ARG A 123 -8.91 -4.27 -13.80
N LEU A 124 -9.46 -3.25 -14.45
CA LEU A 124 -9.17 -2.94 -15.85
C LEU A 124 -7.80 -2.29 -15.96
N GLN A 125 -6.95 -2.85 -16.80
CA GLN A 125 -5.62 -2.32 -17.09
C GLN A 125 -5.38 -2.28 -18.60
N ILE A 126 -4.74 -1.21 -19.06
CA ILE A 126 -4.21 -1.07 -20.41
C ILE A 126 -2.69 -0.87 -20.27
N ALA A 127 -1.91 -1.59 -21.08
CA ALA A 127 -0.48 -1.44 -21.08
C ALA A 127 0.07 -1.52 -22.51
N SER A 128 1.18 -0.81 -22.80
CA SER A 128 1.96 -1.03 -24.00
C SER A 128 2.60 -2.43 -23.96
N ALA A 129 2.89 -2.98 -25.12
CA ALA A 129 3.47 -4.33 -25.22
C ALA A 129 4.85 -4.43 -24.54
N ASP A 130 5.62 -3.34 -24.52
CA ASP A 130 6.92 -3.25 -23.84
C ASP A 130 6.80 -2.96 -22.32
N GLY A 131 5.57 -2.75 -21.81
CA GLY A 131 5.29 -2.48 -20.40
C GLY A 131 5.75 -1.09 -19.90
N ARG A 132 6.29 -0.22 -20.78
CA ARG A 132 6.79 1.10 -20.39
C ARG A 132 5.69 2.10 -20.10
N PHE A 133 4.50 1.89 -20.67
CA PHE A 133 3.33 2.72 -20.44
C PHE A 133 2.19 1.83 -19.96
N SER A 134 1.52 2.24 -18.89
CA SER A 134 0.34 1.54 -18.41
C SER A 134 -0.62 2.50 -17.71
N ALA A 135 -1.90 2.10 -17.70
CA ALA A 135 -2.95 2.73 -16.92
C ALA A 135 -3.86 1.65 -16.37
N ALA A 136 -4.11 1.67 -15.07
CA ALA A 136 -4.99 0.72 -14.39
C ALA A 136 -6.00 1.47 -13.53
N LEU A 137 -7.27 1.10 -13.67
CA LEU A 137 -8.35 1.63 -12.85
C LEU A 137 -8.23 1.06 -11.43
N ARG A 138 -8.41 1.93 -10.43
CA ARG A 138 -8.45 1.59 -9.00
C ARG A 138 -9.77 2.05 -8.41
N GLY A 139 -10.34 1.25 -7.55
CA GLY A 139 -11.56 1.64 -6.85
C GLY A 139 -11.66 1.02 -5.48
N THR A 140 -12.17 1.79 -4.51
CA THR A 140 -12.50 1.30 -3.17
C THR A 140 -13.84 1.86 -2.77
N LEU A 141 -14.82 0.98 -2.61
CA LEU A 141 -16.13 1.32 -2.08
C LEU A 141 -16.30 0.63 -0.73
N GLN A 142 -16.56 1.41 0.32
CA GLN A 142 -16.88 0.93 1.66
C GLN A 142 -18.17 1.59 2.12
N TYR A 143 -19.19 0.75 2.34
CA TYR A 143 -20.48 1.17 2.87
C TYR A 143 -20.64 0.56 4.26
N ASP A 144 -20.82 1.44 5.27
CA ASP A 144 -20.91 1.08 6.67
C ASP A 144 -22.33 1.31 7.18
N VAL A 145 -22.76 0.41 8.04
CA VAL A 145 -23.97 0.55 8.85
C VAL A 145 -23.58 0.26 10.30
N GLY A 146 -23.89 1.15 11.23
CA GLY A 146 -23.50 1.01 12.62
C GLY A 146 -24.55 1.50 13.60
N TYR A 147 -24.55 0.87 14.76
CA TYR A 147 -25.46 1.21 15.85
C TYR A 147 -24.67 1.38 17.16
N TYR A 148 -24.83 2.57 17.80
CA TYR A 148 -24.27 2.89 19.10
C TYR A 148 -25.31 2.65 20.20
N MET A 149 -25.03 1.73 21.12
CA MET A 149 -25.93 1.36 22.22
C MET A 149 -25.60 2.19 23.46
N GLN A 150 -25.79 3.50 23.38
CA GLN A 150 -25.55 4.43 24.49
C GLN A 150 -26.79 4.53 25.40
N GLY A 151 -26.57 4.48 26.72
CA GLY A 151 -27.62 4.75 27.70
C GLY A 151 -27.96 6.24 27.78
N ALA A 152 -29.21 6.58 28.16
CA ALA A 152 -29.65 7.97 28.33
C ALA A 152 -28.80 8.74 29.35
N HIS A 153 -28.31 8.07 30.39
CA HIS A 153 -27.46 8.68 31.43
C HIS A 153 -26.07 9.06 30.87
N ALA A 154 -25.47 8.23 30.06
CA ALA A 154 -24.19 8.54 29.41
C ALA A 154 -24.31 9.77 28.50
N ARG A 155 -25.40 9.90 27.76
CA ARG A 155 -25.69 11.08 26.91
C ARG A 155 -25.87 12.36 27.70
N ALA A 156 -26.49 12.29 28.86
CA ALA A 156 -26.73 13.46 29.71
C ALA A 156 -25.46 14.00 30.42
N LEU A 157 -24.52 13.10 30.77
CA LEU A 157 -23.26 13.46 31.43
C LEU A 157 -22.19 13.98 30.47
N THR A 158 -22.27 13.62 29.22
CA THR A 158 -21.28 13.95 28.19
C THR A 158 -21.90 14.88 27.15
N THR A 159 -22.14 16.13 27.55
CA THR A 159 -22.66 17.14 26.63
C THR A 159 -21.90 17.15 25.31
N GLY A 160 -22.56 16.77 24.22
CA GLY A 160 -21.99 16.73 22.89
C GLY A 160 -21.31 15.42 22.50
N GLN A 161 -21.42 14.35 23.31
CA GLN A 161 -20.88 13.02 22.99
C GLN A 161 -21.99 11.98 22.79
N ASP A 162 -23.10 12.36 22.20
CA ASP A 162 -24.13 11.45 21.72
C ASP A 162 -23.77 11.00 20.29
N PHE A 163 -23.45 9.71 20.13
CA PHE A 163 -23.06 9.16 18.84
C PHE A 163 -24.29 8.81 18.01
N SER A 164 -24.34 9.30 16.79
CA SER A 164 -25.43 9.02 15.86
C SER A 164 -25.26 7.64 15.21
N SER A 165 -26.25 6.78 15.40
CA SER A 165 -26.35 5.51 14.67
C SER A 165 -26.86 5.75 13.25
N GLY A 166 -26.31 5.06 12.26
CA GLY A 166 -26.70 5.29 10.87
C GLY A 166 -25.89 4.48 9.89
N SER A 167 -25.82 5.01 8.68
CA SER A 167 -25.02 4.44 7.60
C SER A 167 -24.36 5.52 6.78
N ASN A 168 -23.18 5.24 6.25
CA ASN A 168 -22.48 6.13 5.35
C ASN A 168 -21.61 5.37 4.35
N PHE A 169 -21.18 6.08 3.29
CA PHE A 169 -20.05 5.64 2.49
C PHE A 169 -18.77 6.09 3.16
N ARG A 170 -18.14 5.18 3.89
CA ARG A 170 -16.86 5.46 4.55
C ARG A 170 -15.76 5.81 3.54
N ARG A 171 -15.79 5.16 2.37
CA ARG A 171 -14.96 5.45 1.21
C ARG A 171 -15.74 5.19 -0.08
N ALA A 172 -15.61 6.11 -1.02
CA ALA A 172 -16.13 5.99 -2.37
C ALA A 172 -15.05 6.51 -3.34
N GLN A 173 -13.98 5.70 -3.49
CA GLN A 173 -12.75 6.09 -4.16
C GLN A 173 -12.73 5.60 -5.59
N LEU A 174 -12.28 6.47 -6.49
CA LEU A 174 -11.96 6.13 -7.86
C LEU A 174 -10.60 6.74 -8.22
N GLY A 175 -9.72 5.92 -8.78
CA GLY A 175 -8.36 6.34 -9.09
C GLY A 175 -7.80 5.70 -10.35
N LEU A 176 -6.70 6.24 -10.78
CA LEU A 176 -5.90 5.78 -11.90
C LEU A 176 -4.45 5.66 -11.46
N GLN A 177 -3.82 4.51 -11.74
CA GLN A 177 -2.39 4.32 -11.54
C GLN A 177 -1.75 3.79 -12.81
N GLY A 178 -0.46 4.06 -13.00
CA GLY A 178 0.23 3.52 -14.15
C GLY A 178 1.70 3.86 -14.18
N LYS A 179 2.33 3.51 -15.31
CA LYS A 179 3.72 3.82 -15.61
C LYS A 179 3.84 4.69 -16.85
N VAL A 180 4.87 5.52 -16.88
CA VAL A 180 5.30 6.29 -18.05
C VAL A 180 6.81 6.14 -18.20
N PHE A 181 7.27 5.84 -19.41
CA PHE A 181 8.68 5.58 -19.74
C PHE A 181 9.37 4.48 -18.91
N GLY A 182 8.59 3.59 -18.27
CA GLY A 182 9.08 2.42 -17.55
C GLY A 182 9.38 2.69 -16.08
N ASP A 183 10.26 3.65 -15.77
CA ASP A 183 10.75 3.92 -14.41
C ASP A 183 9.96 4.97 -13.63
N TRP A 184 9.07 5.68 -14.31
CA TRP A 184 8.16 6.64 -13.69
C TRP A 184 6.80 6.03 -13.47
N SER A 185 6.27 6.15 -12.26
CA SER A 185 4.92 5.72 -11.90
C SER A 185 4.09 6.93 -11.46
N TYR A 186 2.79 6.84 -11.63
CA TYR A 186 1.85 7.84 -11.17
C TYR A 186 0.65 7.18 -10.51
N TYR A 187 0.06 7.88 -9.56
CA TYR A 187 -1.18 7.52 -8.93
C TYR A 187 -2.03 8.74 -8.65
N VAL A 188 -3.30 8.71 -9.04
CA VAL A 188 -4.30 9.72 -8.70
C VAL A 188 -5.52 8.99 -8.16
N ASN A 189 -5.99 9.38 -6.99
CA ASN A 189 -7.17 8.79 -6.33
C ASN A 189 -8.01 9.90 -5.68
N ILE A 190 -9.28 9.94 -6.01
CA ILE A 190 -10.26 10.90 -5.48
C ILE A 190 -11.24 10.11 -4.61
N ASP A 191 -11.56 10.63 -3.44
CA ASP A 191 -12.55 10.06 -2.53
C ASP A 191 -13.80 10.96 -2.49
N TYR A 192 -14.94 10.38 -2.75
CA TYR A 192 -16.27 10.98 -2.64
C TYR A 192 -17.03 10.47 -1.41
N GLY A 193 -16.36 9.67 -0.56
CA GLY A 193 -16.93 9.17 0.69
C GLY A 193 -17.00 10.28 1.74
N SER A 194 -18.11 10.33 2.46
CA SER A 194 -18.27 11.23 3.61
C SER A 194 -17.69 10.54 4.84
N GLY A 195 -16.44 10.69 5.14
CA GLY A 195 -15.81 10.11 6.33
C GLY A 195 -16.30 10.68 7.67
N GLY A 196 -17.60 10.77 7.88
CA GLY A 196 -18.18 11.37 9.12
C GLY A 196 -18.13 12.89 9.10
N SER A 197 -18.39 13.54 7.99
CA SER A 197 -18.44 15.01 7.91
C SER A 197 -19.86 15.53 8.11
N THR A 198 -19.95 16.57 8.88
CA THR A 198 -21.14 17.35 9.22
C THR A 198 -21.97 17.75 7.99
N GLY A 199 -22.91 16.92 7.54
CA GLY A 199 -24.12 17.28 6.78
C GLY A 199 -24.01 18.19 5.55
N THR A 200 -22.84 18.65 5.15
CA THR A 200 -22.59 19.36 3.91
C THR A 200 -22.01 18.36 2.90
N GLU A 201 -22.64 18.26 1.74
CA GLU A 201 -22.06 17.51 0.62
C GLU A 201 -20.66 18.05 0.35
N THR A 202 -19.64 17.29 0.73
CA THR A 202 -18.27 17.65 0.39
C THR A 202 -18.02 17.22 -1.03
N PRO A 203 -17.61 18.13 -1.92
CA PRO A 203 -17.11 17.72 -3.23
C PRO A 203 -15.96 16.75 -3.04
N GLY A 204 -15.77 15.83 -3.99
CA GLY A 204 -14.69 14.85 -3.94
C GLY A 204 -13.35 15.50 -3.61
N HIS A 205 -12.57 14.87 -2.74
CA HIS A 205 -11.25 15.36 -2.33
C HIS A 205 -10.15 14.44 -2.85
N ILE A 206 -8.99 15.04 -3.09
CA ILE A 206 -7.80 14.30 -3.48
C ILE A 206 -7.32 13.49 -2.28
N GLN A 207 -7.46 12.17 -2.36
CA GLN A 207 -6.94 11.29 -1.34
C GLN A 207 -5.44 11.03 -1.56
N GLN A 208 -5.04 10.84 -2.81
CA GLN A 208 -3.65 10.70 -3.22
C GLN A 208 -3.48 11.23 -4.64
N ALA A 209 -2.41 11.97 -4.90
CA ALA A 209 -2.00 12.40 -6.23
C ALA A 209 -0.48 12.58 -6.23
N TYR A 210 0.26 11.61 -6.76
CA TYR A 210 1.72 11.66 -6.73
C TYR A 210 2.35 11.03 -7.97
N ILE A 211 3.60 11.40 -8.18
CA ILE A 211 4.51 10.72 -9.10
C ILE A 211 5.66 10.12 -8.30
N GLU A 212 6.19 9.00 -8.81
CA GLU A 212 7.36 8.35 -8.22
C GLU A 212 8.33 7.88 -9.31
N TYR A 213 9.61 7.84 -8.94
CA TYR A 213 10.68 7.30 -9.75
C TYR A 213 11.24 6.05 -9.08
N ASP A 214 11.16 4.91 -9.74
CA ASP A 214 11.58 3.59 -9.25
C ASP A 214 12.81 3.00 -9.99
N GLY A 215 13.46 3.80 -10.85
CA GLY A 215 14.62 3.37 -11.64
C GLY A 215 15.96 3.26 -10.87
N LEU A 216 15.97 3.52 -9.54
CA LEU A 216 17.18 3.44 -8.71
C LEU A 216 17.30 2.14 -7.90
N GLY A 217 16.77 1.03 -8.41
CA GLY A 217 16.81 -0.27 -7.74
C GLY A 217 15.88 -0.30 -6.51
N PRO A 218 16.39 -0.53 -5.28
CA PRO A 218 15.52 -0.61 -4.12
C PRO A 218 15.03 0.75 -3.60
N PHE A 219 15.56 1.85 -4.14
CA PHE A 219 15.17 3.19 -3.75
C PHE A 219 14.08 3.72 -4.67
N ILE A 220 13.06 4.32 -4.05
CA ILE A 220 11.95 4.99 -4.74
C ILE A 220 11.88 6.43 -4.23
N PHE A 221 11.84 7.38 -5.14
CA PHE A 221 11.59 8.78 -4.83
C PHE A 221 10.16 9.12 -5.19
N ARG A 222 9.39 9.69 -4.26
CA ARG A 222 7.98 10.04 -4.45
C ARG A 222 7.73 11.49 -4.08
N ILE A 223 6.90 12.18 -4.87
CA ILE A 223 6.51 13.57 -4.62
C ILE A 223 5.04 13.78 -4.97
N GLY A 224 4.33 14.52 -4.13
CA GLY A 224 2.93 14.89 -4.30
C GLY A 224 2.11 14.61 -3.05
N ALA A 225 0.80 14.55 -3.21
CA ALA A 225 -0.13 14.28 -2.13
C ALA A 225 -0.21 12.77 -1.87
N HIS A 226 0.34 12.31 -0.76
CA HIS A 226 0.27 10.89 -0.35
C HIS A 226 0.47 10.74 1.16
N PRO A 227 -0.10 9.69 1.79
CA PRO A 227 0.14 9.42 3.20
C PRO A 227 1.53 8.80 3.40
N PRO A 228 2.48 9.48 4.07
CA PRO A 228 3.72 8.85 4.48
C PRO A 228 3.45 7.78 5.55
N SER A 229 4.30 6.78 5.62
CA SER A 229 4.13 5.66 6.55
C SER A 229 4.48 6.06 7.98
N THR A 230 3.49 6.10 8.88
CA THR A 230 3.64 6.49 10.28
C THR A 230 3.70 5.32 11.26
N GLY A 231 3.62 4.08 10.78
CA GLY A 231 3.67 2.86 11.59
C GLY A 231 3.21 1.64 10.81
N LEU A 232 3.23 0.47 11.46
CA LEU A 232 2.79 -0.78 10.85
C LEU A 232 1.27 -0.82 10.68
N ASP A 233 0.49 -0.44 11.71
CA ASP A 233 -0.98 -0.35 11.65
C ASP A 233 -1.45 0.64 10.58
N ASP A 234 -0.75 1.77 10.41
CA ASP A 234 -1.05 2.75 9.37
C ASP A 234 -0.75 2.25 7.96
N SER A 235 0.25 1.40 7.80
CA SER A 235 0.75 0.95 6.49
C SER A 235 -0.14 -0.07 5.78
N TYR A 236 -1.17 -0.59 6.45
CA TYR A 236 -2.20 -1.36 5.78
C TYR A 236 -2.97 -0.48 4.80
N SER A 237 -3.20 -0.99 3.59
CA SER A 237 -4.23 -0.39 2.72
C SER A 237 -5.56 -0.34 3.46
N ALA A 238 -6.37 0.67 3.21
CA ALA A 238 -7.70 0.78 3.82
C ALA A 238 -8.58 -0.46 3.57
N SER A 239 -8.36 -1.16 2.45
CA SER A 239 -9.05 -2.41 2.11
C SER A 239 -8.51 -3.64 2.85
N ASP A 240 -7.25 -3.59 3.34
CA ASP A 240 -6.55 -4.73 3.94
C ASP A 240 -6.59 -4.74 5.47
N GLN A 241 -7.17 -3.72 6.09
CA GLN A 241 -7.30 -3.61 7.55
C GLN A 241 -8.03 -4.83 8.12
N LEU A 242 -7.59 -5.25 9.31
CA LEU A 242 -8.14 -6.41 9.99
C LEU A 242 -9.57 -6.17 10.47
N LEU A 243 -9.82 -4.98 11.01
CA LEU A 243 -11.12 -4.49 11.48
C LEU A 243 -11.54 -3.28 10.63
N MET A 244 -12.68 -2.65 10.95
CA MET A 244 -13.22 -1.56 10.13
C MET A 244 -12.33 -0.32 10.11
N GLU A 245 -11.72 0.03 11.25
CA GLU A 245 -10.83 1.19 11.39
C GLU A 245 -9.50 0.78 12.00
N ARG A 246 -8.49 1.66 11.91
CA ARG A 246 -7.20 1.52 12.59
C ARG A 246 -7.37 1.55 14.11
N SER A 247 -6.35 1.16 14.82
CA SER A 247 -6.30 1.35 16.27
C SER A 247 -6.29 2.85 16.61
N ALA A 248 -6.90 3.21 17.73
CA ALA A 248 -6.93 4.61 18.17
C ALA A 248 -5.53 5.25 18.27
N PRO A 249 -4.49 4.60 18.84
CA PRO A 249 -3.15 5.17 18.85
C PRO A 249 -2.53 5.29 17.45
N GLY A 250 -2.75 4.33 16.55
CA GLY A 250 -2.29 4.41 15.16
C GLY A 250 -2.91 5.59 14.41
N ASP A 251 -4.22 5.83 14.63
CA ASP A 251 -4.95 6.94 14.00
C ASP A 251 -4.44 8.31 14.47
N ILE A 252 -4.10 8.48 15.76
CA ILE A 252 -3.47 9.71 16.26
C ILE A 252 -2.16 10.00 15.54
N THR A 253 -1.26 9.01 15.48
CA THR A 253 0.05 9.17 14.82
C THR A 253 -0.12 9.53 13.34
N ARG A 254 -1.04 8.85 12.65
CA ARG A 254 -1.39 9.15 11.26
C ARG A 254 -1.84 10.60 11.06
N ASN A 255 -2.67 11.13 11.96
CA ASN A 255 -3.27 12.46 11.82
C ASN A 255 -2.33 13.61 12.21
N MET A 256 -1.22 13.34 12.90
CA MET A 256 -0.25 14.39 13.30
C MET A 256 0.43 15.05 12.10
N ALA A 257 1.01 14.27 11.20
CA ALA A 257 1.73 14.78 10.03
C ALA A 257 1.64 13.82 8.82
N GLY A 258 0.77 12.83 8.87
CA GLY A 258 0.48 11.88 7.81
C GLY A 258 -0.96 12.02 7.32
N GLY A 259 -1.51 10.90 6.88
CA GLY A 259 -2.90 10.80 6.44
C GLY A 259 -3.11 11.12 4.96
N ASP A 260 -4.35 10.91 4.54
CA ASP A 260 -4.72 11.06 3.14
C ASP A 260 -4.60 12.52 2.67
N GLY A 261 -4.18 12.72 1.43
CA GLY A 261 -4.00 14.03 0.83
C GLY A 261 -2.84 14.87 1.41
N ARG A 262 -1.92 14.29 2.15
CA ARG A 262 -0.79 15.01 2.73
C ARG A 262 0.26 15.36 1.67
N ASP A 263 0.60 16.64 1.50
CA ASP A 263 1.71 17.06 0.65
C ASP A 263 3.02 16.54 1.21
N SER A 264 3.78 15.81 0.39
CA SER A 264 5.04 15.24 0.85
C SER A 264 6.05 14.95 -0.27
N ILE A 265 7.31 14.94 0.15
CA ILE A 265 8.45 14.45 -0.61
C ILE A 265 9.03 13.30 0.19
N GLU A 266 9.10 12.11 -0.40
CA GLU A 266 9.46 10.88 0.31
C GLU A 266 10.54 10.11 -0.44
N LEU A 267 11.51 9.61 0.32
CA LEU A 267 12.46 8.59 -0.12
C LEU A 267 12.12 7.28 0.57
N LEU A 268 11.92 6.23 -0.24
CA LEU A 268 11.68 4.87 0.24
C LEU A 268 12.85 3.96 -0.12
N TYR A 269 13.10 2.99 0.73
CA TYR A 269 13.88 1.79 0.47
C TYR A 269 12.97 0.58 0.58
N VAL A 270 12.82 -0.19 -0.50
CA VAL A 270 11.92 -1.35 -0.57
C VAL A 270 12.75 -2.60 -0.87
N GLY A 271 12.97 -3.42 0.14
CA GLY A 271 13.65 -4.70 0.03
C GLY A 271 12.82 -5.86 0.59
N ASP A 272 13.27 -7.09 0.39
CA ASP A 272 12.54 -8.30 0.79
C ASP A 272 12.30 -8.41 2.30
N ARG A 273 13.27 -7.94 3.09
CA ARG A 273 13.26 -8.01 4.56
C ARG A 273 13.35 -6.66 5.25
N LEU A 274 13.89 -5.67 4.57
CA LEU A 274 14.08 -4.32 5.09
C LEU A 274 13.24 -3.34 4.28
N TYR A 275 12.50 -2.51 4.97
CA TYR A 275 11.80 -1.37 4.44
C TYR A 275 12.23 -0.13 5.20
N GLY A 276 12.36 0.98 4.50
CA GLY A 276 12.61 2.28 5.11
C GLY A 276 11.90 3.37 4.37
N SER A 277 11.41 4.38 5.09
CA SER A 277 10.86 5.60 4.50
C SER A 277 11.27 6.82 5.30
N LEU A 278 11.48 7.93 4.60
CA LEU A 278 11.69 9.25 5.19
C LEU A 278 10.99 10.28 4.32
N ALA A 279 10.02 10.97 4.90
CA ALA A 279 9.22 11.97 4.24
C ALA A 279 9.35 13.34 4.94
N TYR A 280 9.48 14.40 4.15
CA TYR A 280 9.17 15.76 4.55
C TYR A 280 7.72 16.05 4.16
N THR A 281 6.90 16.57 5.08
CA THR A 281 5.47 16.78 4.84
C THR A 281 5.05 18.22 5.08
N GLY A 282 4.11 18.69 4.24
CA GLY A 282 3.36 19.94 4.40
C GLY A 282 1.98 19.70 4.99
N ASP A 283 1.01 20.54 4.61
CA ASP A 283 -0.41 20.38 4.93
C ASP A 283 -1.10 19.34 4.02
N LYS A 284 -2.38 19.13 4.23
CA LYS A 284 -3.21 18.37 3.31
C LYS A 284 -3.60 19.24 2.11
N VAL A 285 -3.55 18.69 0.92
CA VAL A 285 -4.09 19.35 -0.28
C VAL A 285 -5.57 19.69 -0.06
N GLN A 286 -6.01 20.80 -0.64
CA GLN A 286 -7.39 21.31 -0.49
C GLN A 286 -7.74 21.75 0.95
N GLU A 287 -6.76 21.99 1.82
CA GLU A 287 -7.00 22.68 3.07
C GLU A 287 -7.48 24.12 2.78
N THR A 288 -8.53 24.54 3.47
CA THR A 288 -9.22 25.82 3.16
C THR A 288 -8.51 27.06 3.68
N THR A 289 -7.44 26.93 4.41
CA THR A 289 -6.68 28.05 5.03
C THR A 289 -5.64 28.62 4.06
N LEU A 290 -6.11 29.30 3.02
CA LEU A 290 -5.32 29.79 1.88
C LEU A 290 -4.25 30.87 2.17
N LEU A 291 -4.11 31.36 3.40
CA LEU A 291 -3.21 32.47 3.74
C LEU A 291 -2.31 32.15 4.95
N SER A 292 -2.15 30.89 5.29
CA SER A 292 -1.39 30.44 6.45
C SER A 292 -0.07 29.81 6.03
N ASP A 293 0.96 29.96 6.86
CA ASP A 293 2.13 29.10 6.72
C ASP A 293 1.77 27.65 7.04
N GLU A 294 2.20 26.76 6.19
CA GLU A 294 1.90 25.34 6.30
C GLU A 294 2.58 24.67 7.48
N GLN A 295 1.96 23.62 8.00
CA GLN A 295 2.62 22.67 8.89
C GLN A 295 3.85 22.08 8.18
N GLN A 296 4.94 21.92 8.91
CA GLN A 296 6.13 21.24 8.41
C GLN A 296 6.55 20.13 9.38
N ALA A 297 6.75 18.95 8.83
CA ALA A 297 7.13 17.80 9.63
C ALA A 297 8.08 16.85 8.90
N LEU A 298 8.76 16.02 9.68
CA LEU A 298 9.47 14.84 9.22
C LEU A 298 8.75 13.59 9.72
N VAL A 299 8.55 12.63 8.82
CA VAL A 299 7.97 11.32 9.13
C VAL A 299 8.92 10.26 8.64
N GLY A 300 9.29 9.31 9.50
CA GLY A 300 10.18 8.22 9.13
C GLY A 300 9.74 6.88 9.71
N ARG A 301 9.95 5.79 8.95
CA ARG A 301 9.69 4.42 9.38
C ARG A 301 10.79 3.49 8.91
N ILE A 302 11.16 2.54 9.78
CA ILE A 302 11.98 1.38 9.42
C ILE A 302 11.21 0.14 9.85
N ALA A 303 11.10 -0.85 8.96
CA ALA A 303 10.54 -2.16 9.27
C ALA A 303 11.50 -3.26 8.81
N TYR A 304 11.75 -4.23 9.68
CA TYR A 304 12.63 -5.36 9.41
C TYR A 304 11.93 -6.68 9.67
N SER A 305 12.07 -7.62 8.75
CA SER A 305 11.52 -8.98 8.86
C SER A 305 12.65 -9.98 9.17
N PRO A 306 12.95 -10.26 10.46
CA PRO A 306 14.00 -11.20 10.84
C PRO A 306 13.71 -12.63 10.41
N ILE A 307 12.44 -13.03 10.41
CA ILE A 307 12.00 -14.37 9.99
C ILE A 307 11.07 -14.23 8.79
N VAL A 308 11.43 -14.89 7.71
CA VAL A 308 10.62 -15.01 6.48
C VAL A 308 10.80 -16.39 5.92
N ASN A 309 9.75 -17.21 5.96
CA ASN A 309 9.68 -18.51 5.31
C ASN A 309 8.23 -18.84 4.90
N SER A 310 7.96 -20.05 4.45
CA SER A 310 6.62 -20.47 3.99
C SER A 310 5.53 -20.39 5.06
N ASP A 311 5.87 -20.63 6.33
CA ASP A 311 4.93 -20.70 7.44
C ASP A 311 4.93 -19.45 8.31
N TRP A 312 6.07 -18.75 8.39
CA TRP A 312 6.29 -17.65 9.30
C TRP A 312 6.74 -16.39 8.60
N ARG A 313 6.16 -15.26 9.00
CA ARG A 313 6.76 -13.95 8.81
C ARG A 313 6.67 -13.19 10.13
N TRP A 314 7.83 -12.72 10.60
CA TRP A 314 7.90 -11.81 11.74
C TRP A 314 8.44 -10.47 11.26
N VAL A 315 7.77 -9.38 11.61
CA VAL A 315 8.19 -8.00 11.31
C VAL A 315 8.23 -7.19 12.60
N VAL A 316 9.26 -6.35 12.71
CA VAL A 316 9.39 -5.30 13.73
C VAL A 316 9.47 -3.96 13.01
N SER A 317 8.74 -2.98 13.48
CA SER A 317 8.62 -1.65 12.88
C SER A 317 8.82 -0.57 13.92
N LEU A 318 9.68 0.39 13.62
CA LEU A 318 9.90 1.60 14.39
C LEU A 318 9.57 2.79 13.51
N ALA A 319 8.74 3.71 14.01
CA ALA A 319 8.43 4.94 13.28
C ALA A 319 8.53 6.16 14.20
N GLY A 320 8.73 7.32 13.59
CA GLY A 320 8.80 8.59 14.27
C GLY A 320 8.22 9.71 13.40
N THR A 321 7.59 10.66 14.07
CA THR A 321 7.04 11.88 13.49
C THR A 321 7.54 13.06 14.31
N ASP A 322 8.01 14.12 13.66
CA ASP A 322 8.45 15.36 14.27
C ASP A 322 7.84 16.54 13.53
N VAL A 323 6.81 17.15 14.13
CA VAL A 323 6.16 18.37 13.63
C VAL A 323 6.93 19.55 14.21
N PHE A 324 8.00 19.95 13.55
CA PHE A 324 8.88 21.04 13.99
C PHE A 324 8.30 22.45 13.71
N ARG A 325 7.22 22.52 12.91
CA ARG A 325 6.45 23.75 12.66
C ARG A 325 4.97 23.40 12.53
N PRO A 326 4.15 23.67 13.54
CA PRO A 326 2.70 23.39 13.50
C PRO A 326 1.89 24.22 12.49
N GLY A 327 2.49 25.27 11.92
CA GLY A 327 1.83 26.21 11.03
C GLY A 327 1.16 27.37 11.76
N ASP A 328 0.61 28.32 11.01
CA ASP A 328 -0.16 29.43 11.59
C ASP A 328 -1.46 29.69 10.83
N SER A 329 -2.38 30.46 11.42
CA SER A 329 -3.72 30.65 10.89
C SER A 329 -3.89 31.90 10.01
N ASN A 330 -2.93 32.84 10.03
CA ASN A 330 -3.06 34.13 9.33
C ASN A 330 -1.75 34.58 8.67
N GLY A 331 -0.81 33.69 8.41
CA GLY A 331 0.51 34.03 7.86
C GLY A 331 1.38 34.82 8.82
N THR A 332 1.08 34.83 10.10
CA THR A 332 1.87 35.49 11.15
C THR A 332 2.14 34.55 12.32
N LEU A 333 3.36 34.58 12.84
CA LEU A 333 3.72 33.85 14.06
C LEU A 333 2.89 34.22 15.29
N ALA A 334 2.15 35.34 15.24
CA ALA A 334 1.28 35.79 16.31
C ALA A 334 -0.06 35.02 16.37
N SER A 335 -0.41 34.30 15.35
CA SER A 335 -1.65 33.51 15.25
C SER A 335 -1.39 32.05 14.89
N PRO A 336 -0.74 31.30 15.79
CA PRO A 336 -0.45 29.90 15.52
C PRO A 336 -1.74 29.08 15.34
N ARG A 337 -1.72 28.10 14.45
CA ARG A 337 -2.82 27.14 14.35
C ARG A 337 -2.87 26.26 15.58
N PRO A 338 -4.07 26.00 16.14
CA PRO A 338 -4.21 25.00 17.19
C PRO A 338 -3.75 23.62 16.68
N PHE A 339 -2.84 23.01 17.40
CA PHE A 339 -2.47 21.63 17.18
C PHE A 339 -3.44 20.72 17.94
N SER A 340 -4.03 19.75 17.25
CA SER A 340 -5.08 18.91 17.84
C SER A 340 -4.78 17.44 17.67
N MET A 341 -4.98 16.67 18.74
CA MET A 341 -5.02 15.22 18.75
C MET A 341 -6.38 14.78 19.25
N SER A 342 -7.12 14.03 18.49
CA SER A 342 -8.45 13.57 18.89
C SER A 342 -8.80 12.25 18.22
N ASN A 343 -9.59 11.41 18.88
CA ASN A 343 -10.01 10.15 18.32
C ASN A 343 -11.49 9.85 18.62
N PRO A 344 -12.28 9.40 17.63
CA PRO A 344 -13.61 8.82 17.81
C PRO A 344 -13.51 7.34 18.25
N PRO A 345 -14.63 6.63 18.47
CA PRO A 345 -14.64 5.17 18.50
C PRO A 345 -14.08 4.58 17.20
N GLU A 346 -13.55 3.35 17.24
CA GLU A 346 -13.05 2.63 16.06
C GLU A 346 -14.18 2.07 15.16
N VAL A 347 -15.27 2.82 15.05
CA VAL A 347 -16.39 2.73 14.10
C VAL A 347 -16.76 4.16 13.73
N ASN A 348 -16.89 4.46 12.45
CA ASN A 348 -17.06 5.82 11.96
C ASN A 348 -18.33 5.96 11.11
N VAL A 349 -19.50 5.84 11.76
CA VAL A 349 -20.82 6.06 11.14
C VAL A 349 -21.53 7.29 11.73
N ASP A 350 -20.92 7.93 12.74
CA ASP A 350 -21.46 9.15 13.36
C ASP A 350 -21.16 10.37 12.49
N ASP A 351 -22.21 11.00 11.97
CA ASP A 351 -22.11 12.17 11.08
C ASP A 351 -21.55 13.41 11.79
N ASN A 352 -21.62 13.47 13.11
CA ASN A 352 -21.11 14.59 13.89
C ASN A 352 -19.60 14.53 14.16
N SER A 353 -18.94 13.46 13.74
CA SER A 353 -17.51 13.21 14.01
C SER A 353 -17.15 13.38 15.49
N THR A 354 -18.04 12.91 16.37
CA THR A 354 -17.91 13.03 17.82
C THR A 354 -16.63 12.35 18.31
N LYS A 355 -15.88 13.02 19.17
CA LYS A 355 -14.60 12.53 19.70
C LYS A 355 -14.75 12.05 21.13
N LEU A 356 -14.19 10.88 21.45
CA LEU A 356 -14.13 10.37 22.84
C LEU A 356 -13.06 11.09 23.64
N VAL A 357 -11.89 11.26 23.04
CA VAL A 357 -10.73 11.91 23.64
C VAL A 357 -10.24 13.02 22.71
N SER A 358 -9.79 14.12 23.29
CA SER A 358 -9.35 15.29 22.51
C SER A 358 -8.45 16.20 23.31
N VAL A 359 -7.33 16.60 22.69
CA VAL A 359 -6.44 17.68 23.11
C VAL A 359 -6.36 18.68 21.98
N SER A 360 -6.42 19.97 22.29
CA SER A 360 -6.17 21.06 21.35
C SER A 360 -5.42 22.16 22.06
N ASP A 361 -4.26 22.54 21.53
CA ASP A 361 -3.42 23.62 22.08
C ASP A 361 -3.02 24.58 20.96
N ALA A 362 -3.25 25.86 21.18
CA ALA A 362 -2.92 26.94 20.24
C ALA A 362 -1.46 27.44 20.38
N ASN A 363 -0.76 27.04 21.43
CA ASN A 363 0.59 27.52 21.74
C ASN A 363 1.70 26.49 21.51
N VAL A 364 1.53 25.62 20.52
CA VAL A 364 2.47 24.55 20.24
C VAL A 364 3.64 25.09 19.41
N THR A 365 4.86 24.76 19.82
CA THR A 365 6.08 25.00 19.03
C THR A 365 6.52 23.77 18.28
N ASP A 366 6.30 22.60 18.87
CA ASP A 366 6.80 21.32 18.38
C ASP A 366 5.87 20.21 18.88
N ALA A 367 5.59 19.23 18.02
CA ALA A 367 4.84 18.05 18.42
C ALA A 367 5.51 16.80 17.80
N TRP A 368 5.58 15.73 18.58
CA TRP A 368 6.29 14.54 18.15
C TRP A 368 5.56 13.27 18.53
N ALA A 369 5.81 12.23 17.78
CA ALA A 369 5.38 10.88 18.08
C ALA A 369 6.49 9.88 17.76
N TRP A 370 6.48 8.74 18.46
CA TRP A 370 7.21 7.55 18.05
C TRP A 370 6.39 6.32 18.41
N ASN A 371 6.57 5.26 17.64
CA ASN A 371 5.95 3.97 17.93
C ASN A 371 6.91 2.82 17.65
N LEU A 372 6.73 1.75 18.42
CA LEU A 372 7.37 0.45 18.21
C LEU A 372 6.26 -0.59 18.06
N GLU A 373 6.23 -1.25 16.93
CA GLU A 373 5.21 -2.23 16.60
C GLU A 373 5.88 -3.54 16.15
N SER A 374 5.19 -4.63 16.37
CA SER A 374 5.62 -5.95 15.90
C SER A 374 4.43 -6.78 15.47
N ALA A 375 4.62 -7.56 14.42
CA ALA A 375 3.60 -8.51 13.96
C ALA A 375 4.24 -9.83 13.54
N VAL A 376 3.54 -10.91 13.80
CA VAL A 376 3.93 -12.26 13.39
C VAL A 376 2.76 -12.99 12.77
N THR A 377 3.00 -13.62 11.62
CA THR A 377 2.08 -14.62 11.06
C THR A 377 2.67 -16.01 11.24
N TYR A 378 1.80 -16.94 11.58
CA TYR A 378 2.07 -18.37 11.51
C TYR A 378 0.95 -19.04 10.75
N ARG A 379 1.24 -19.45 9.49
CA ARG A 379 0.24 -19.99 8.57
C ARG A 379 -0.99 -19.08 8.48
N ASN A 380 -2.13 -19.51 9.01
CA ASN A 380 -3.42 -18.81 8.99
C ASN A 380 -3.72 -17.97 10.24
N PHE A 381 -2.72 -17.74 11.12
CA PHE A 381 -2.81 -16.88 12.29
C PHE A 381 -1.98 -15.62 12.10
N LEU A 382 -2.48 -14.48 12.59
CA LEU A 382 -1.76 -13.23 12.75
C LEU A 382 -1.85 -12.79 14.22
N ALA A 383 -0.76 -12.31 14.78
CA ALA A 383 -0.72 -11.54 16.02
C ALA A 383 0.11 -10.27 15.78
N GLN A 384 -0.39 -9.13 16.24
CA GLN A 384 0.22 -7.82 16.06
C GLN A 384 -0.03 -6.95 17.29
N GLY A 385 0.90 -6.02 17.56
CA GLY A 385 0.71 -5.03 18.61
C GLY A 385 1.75 -3.93 18.54
N GLY A 386 1.46 -2.80 19.20
CA GLY A 386 2.32 -1.64 19.21
C GLY A 386 2.12 -0.74 20.42
N TYR A 387 3.18 -0.03 20.78
CA TYR A 387 3.18 1.03 21.77
C TYR A 387 3.54 2.35 21.11
N PHE A 388 2.82 3.40 21.49
CA PHE A 388 2.89 4.74 20.93
C PHE A 388 3.13 5.77 22.04
N LYS A 389 3.99 6.74 21.77
CA LYS A 389 4.26 7.86 22.65
C LYS A 389 4.17 9.16 21.86
N TYR A 390 3.49 10.14 22.44
CA TYR A 390 3.29 11.46 21.86
C TYR A 390 3.79 12.55 22.80
N GLY A 391 4.15 13.68 22.26
CA GLY A 391 4.48 14.86 23.06
C GLY A 391 4.19 16.16 22.32
N ILE A 392 3.87 17.17 23.10
CA ILE A 392 3.67 18.56 22.68
C ILE A 392 4.56 19.45 23.50
N ASP A 393 5.36 20.31 22.85
CA ASP A 393 6.13 21.36 23.51
C ASP A 393 5.47 22.72 23.26
N GLN A 394 5.29 23.51 24.34
CA GLN A 394 4.55 24.76 24.30
C GLN A 394 5.47 25.96 24.05
N ARG A 395 4.94 26.98 23.33
CA ARG A 395 5.62 28.22 23.00
C ARG A 395 5.69 29.15 24.23
N GLY A 396 6.87 29.72 24.46
CA GLY A 396 7.05 30.78 25.49
C GLY A 396 7.03 30.28 26.94
N VAL A 397 6.92 28.99 27.17
CA VAL A 397 6.84 28.39 28.49
C VAL A 397 8.09 27.57 28.77
N THR A 398 9.17 28.22 29.18
CA THR A 398 10.45 27.56 29.48
C THR A 398 10.46 26.80 30.81
N THR A 399 9.43 27.02 31.66
CA THR A 399 9.34 26.45 33.00
C THR A 399 8.38 25.27 33.11
N LEU A 400 7.51 25.05 32.14
CA LEU A 400 6.61 23.88 32.10
C LEU A 400 7.23 22.74 31.32
N ARG A 401 7.09 21.55 31.89
CA ARG A 401 7.40 20.30 31.21
C ARG A 401 6.51 20.16 29.97
N GLY A 402 7.08 19.72 28.84
CA GLY A 402 6.28 19.32 27.67
C GLY A 402 5.24 18.26 28.06
N GLN A 403 4.07 18.36 27.44
CA GLN A 403 2.96 17.43 27.65
C GLN A 403 3.26 16.08 26.99
N GLY A 404 2.92 14.98 27.63
CA GLY A 404 3.20 13.64 27.14
C GLY A 404 1.99 12.72 27.24
N PHE A 405 1.71 11.99 26.17
CA PHE A 405 0.56 11.09 26.03
C PHE A 405 1.02 9.74 25.52
N ASP A 406 0.20 8.71 25.67
CA ASP A 406 0.52 7.38 25.16
C ASP A 406 -0.72 6.54 24.83
N GLY A 407 -0.46 5.47 24.09
CA GLY A 407 -1.44 4.47 23.74
C GLY A 407 -0.78 3.19 23.27
N TRP A 408 -1.53 2.11 23.27
CA TRP A 408 -1.07 0.84 22.74
C TRP A 408 -2.24 0.01 22.23
N TYR A 409 -1.93 -0.94 21.38
CA TYR A 409 -2.91 -1.95 20.94
C TYR A 409 -2.27 -3.32 20.84
N VAL A 410 -3.12 -4.33 20.91
CA VAL A 410 -2.83 -5.69 20.52
C VAL A 410 -4.02 -6.21 19.73
N GLU A 411 -3.71 -6.89 18.63
CA GLU A 411 -4.74 -7.51 17.79
C GLU A 411 -4.26 -8.84 17.23
N GLY A 412 -5.22 -9.64 16.79
CA GLY A 412 -4.91 -10.90 16.15
C GLY A 412 -6.05 -11.39 15.28
N SER A 413 -5.72 -12.28 14.38
CA SER A 413 -6.71 -12.96 13.55
C SER A 413 -6.42 -14.42 13.31
N TRP A 414 -7.48 -15.13 12.97
CA TRP A 414 -7.47 -16.52 12.57
C TRP A 414 -8.33 -16.70 11.33
N VAL A 415 -7.69 -17.03 10.20
CA VAL A 415 -8.40 -17.37 8.97
C VAL A 415 -8.92 -18.80 9.08
N LEU A 416 -10.22 -18.93 9.35
CA LEU A 416 -10.89 -20.20 9.68
C LEU A 416 -10.85 -21.20 8.53
N SER A 417 -10.86 -20.71 7.30
CA SER A 417 -10.80 -21.50 6.06
C SER A 417 -9.37 -21.96 5.70
N GLY A 418 -8.35 -21.50 6.44
CA GLY A 418 -6.97 -22.00 6.37
C GLY A 418 -6.05 -21.28 5.38
N GLU A 419 -6.49 -20.18 4.76
CA GLU A 419 -5.63 -19.30 3.97
C GLU A 419 -4.73 -18.49 4.89
N SER A 420 -3.59 -18.03 4.36
CA SER A 420 -2.70 -17.09 5.05
C SER A 420 -2.96 -15.66 4.57
N ARG A 421 -2.75 -14.68 5.45
CA ARG A 421 -2.67 -13.28 5.01
C ARG A 421 -1.44 -13.10 4.11
N GLY A 422 -1.59 -12.28 3.06
CA GLY A 422 -0.50 -11.93 2.16
C GLY A 422 0.45 -10.89 2.77
N TRP A 423 1.49 -10.55 2.04
CA TRP A 423 2.46 -9.50 2.39
C TRP A 423 2.67 -8.53 1.23
N SER A 424 2.65 -7.24 1.51
CA SER A 424 3.05 -6.17 0.60
C SER A 424 4.46 -5.69 0.96
N THR A 425 5.44 -5.96 0.11
CA THR A 425 6.80 -5.42 0.28
C THR A 425 6.83 -3.91 0.13
N ALA A 426 6.00 -3.35 -0.77
CA ALA A 426 5.92 -1.92 -1.02
C ALA A 426 5.49 -1.11 0.20
N ASN A 427 4.67 -1.69 1.09
CA ASN A 427 4.18 -1.02 2.29
C ASN A 427 4.77 -1.62 3.58
N ALA A 428 5.52 -2.73 3.47
CA ALA A 428 5.94 -3.56 4.60
C ALA A 428 4.80 -3.81 5.59
N ALA A 429 3.67 -4.35 5.09
CA ALA A 429 2.44 -4.62 5.83
C ALA A 429 1.72 -5.86 5.29
N PHE A 430 0.85 -6.48 6.11
CA PHE A 430 0.06 -7.62 5.69
C PHE A 430 -1.13 -7.18 4.82
N THR A 431 -1.58 -8.08 3.95
CA THR A 431 -2.74 -7.90 3.08
C THR A 431 -3.83 -8.91 3.40
N ASN A 432 -5.04 -8.71 2.89
CA ASN A 432 -6.13 -9.66 3.06
C ASN A 432 -5.77 -11.08 2.61
N PRO A 433 -6.33 -12.12 3.25
CA PRO A 433 -6.27 -13.48 2.73
C PRO A 433 -7.00 -13.54 1.37
N LYS A 434 -6.48 -14.35 0.46
CA LYS A 434 -7.13 -14.62 -0.83
C LYS A 434 -7.81 -15.97 -0.76
N PRO A 435 -9.14 -16.06 -0.97
CA PRO A 435 -9.85 -17.33 -0.96
C PRO A 435 -9.24 -18.33 -1.95
N ARG A 436 -9.03 -19.57 -1.52
CA ARG A 436 -8.61 -20.66 -2.42
C ARG A 436 -9.69 -21.00 -3.43
N VAL A 437 -10.95 -20.90 -3.01
CA VAL A 437 -12.13 -21.11 -3.85
C VAL A 437 -13.07 -19.93 -3.61
N ASN A 438 -13.42 -19.23 -4.69
CA ASN A 438 -14.36 -18.11 -4.61
C ASN A 438 -15.76 -18.62 -4.22
N PHE A 439 -16.56 -17.73 -3.62
CA PHE A 439 -17.94 -18.02 -3.28
C PHE A 439 -18.73 -18.39 -4.54
N SER A 440 -19.23 -19.62 -4.56
CA SER A 440 -20.06 -20.19 -5.61
C SER A 440 -20.88 -21.33 -5.01
N PRO A 441 -22.09 -21.09 -4.51
CA PRO A 441 -22.91 -22.11 -3.84
C PRO A 441 -23.15 -23.36 -4.69
N SER A 442 -23.30 -23.17 -6.02
CA SER A 442 -23.48 -24.29 -6.96
C SER A 442 -22.26 -25.24 -7.06
N ASN A 443 -21.06 -24.71 -6.74
CA ASN A 443 -19.81 -25.48 -6.82
C ASN A 443 -19.20 -25.76 -5.41
N GLY A 444 -19.96 -25.49 -4.34
CA GLY A 444 -19.51 -25.70 -2.96
C GLY A 444 -18.46 -24.71 -2.45
N GLY A 445 -18.21 -23.62 -3.17
CA GLY A 445 -17.27 -22.58 -2.76
C GLY A 445 -17.91 -21.61 -1.77
N TRP A 446 -17.25 -21.34 -0.64
CA TRP A 446 -17.74 -20.43 0.41
C TRP A 446 -16.88 -19.16 0.56
N GLY A 447 -15.79 -19.01 -0.21
CA GLY A 447 -14.80 -17.97 0.03
C GLY A 447 -13.96 -18.25 1.28
N ALA A 448 -13.37 -17.21 1.87
CA ALA A 448 -12.58 -17.31 3.10
C ALA A 448 -13.26 -16.58 4.25
N PHE A 449 -13.09 -17.09 5.48
CA PHE A 449 -13.59 -16.50 6.72
C PHE A 449 -12.43 -16.23 7.67
N GLU A 450 -12.42 -15.07 8.31
CA GLU A 450 -11.41 -14.67 9.27
C GLU A 450 -12.07 -14.10 10.52
N LEU A 451 -11.74 -14.66 11.69
CA LEU A 451 -12.08 -14.11 12.98
C LEU A 451 -10.97 -13.17 13.43
N ALA A 452 -11.32 -12.00 13.92
CA ALA A 452 -10.39 -10.99 14.37
C ALA A 452 -10.77 -10.44 15.74
N ALA A 453 -9.77 -10.03 16.54
CA ALA A 453 -9.99 -9.34 17.80
C ALA A 453 -8.90 -8.30 18.03
N ARG A 454 -9.26 -7.18 18.69
CA ARG A 454 -8.35 -6.11 19.09
C ARG A 454 -8.72 -5.58 20.47
N TYR A 455 -7.70 -5.21 21.22
CA TYR A 455 -7.80 -4.33 22.38
C TYR A 455 -6.88 -3.15 22.17
N SER A 456 -7.42 -1.92 22.30
CA SER A 456 -6.68 -0.68 22.13
C SER A 456 -6.92 0.27 23.29
N THR A 457 -5.89 1.04 23.64
CA THR A 457 -5.98 2.11 24.65
C THR A 457 -5.33 3.38 24.11
N LEU A 458 -5.88 4.51 24.51
CA LEU A 458 -5.32 5.83 24.21
C LEU A 458 -5.57 6.74 25.41
N ASP A 459 -4.51 7.31 26.01
CA ASP A 459 -4.57 8.26 27.10
C ASP A 459 -4.00 9.61 26.65
N LEU A 460 -4.88 10.61 26.57
CA LEU A 460 -4.55 12.00 26.27
C LEU A 460 -4.59 12.89 27.53
N ASN A 461 -4.44 12.33 28.72
CA ASN A 461 -4.26 13.07 29.96
C ASN A 461 -2.78 13.25 30.27
N ASP A 462 -2.37 14.44 30.69
CA ASP A 462 -1.08 14.69 31.30
C ASP A 462 -1.26 15.61 32.50
N ASN A 463 -0.82 15.20 33.68
CA ASN A 463 -0.99 15.96 34.93
C ASN A 463 -2.42 16.46 35.13
N ALA A 464 -3.42 15.62 34.84
CA ALA A 464 -4.84 15.98 34.79
C ALA A 464 -5.45 16.37 36.17
N GLY A 465 -4.73 16.12 37.26
CA GLY A 465 -5.23 16.31 38.61
C GLY A 465 -6.25 15.22 39.00
N VAL A 466 -7.08 15.56 39.99
CA VAL A 466 -8.09 14.63 40.52
C VAL A 466 -9.51 15.12 40.22
N VAL A 467 -10.45 14.21 40.19
CA VAL A 467 -11.90 14.54 40.10
C VAL A 467 -12.29 15.46 41.27
N GLY A 468 -13.02 16.52 40.98
CA GLY A 468 -13.39 17.58 41.96
C GLY A 468 -12.32 18.65 42.19
N GLY A 469 -11.08 18.43 41.75
CA GLY A 469 -9.97 19.37 41.89
C GLY A 469 -9.77 20.26 40.68
N ALA A 470 -9.11 21.42 40.86
CA ALA A 470 -8.70 22.28 39.76
C ALA A 470 -7.66 21.58 38.87
N LEU A 471 -7.60 21.94 37.58
CA LEU A 471 -6.56 21.48 36.67
C LEU A 471 -5.20 22.06 37.14
N PRO A 472 -4.18 21.23 37.40
CA PRO A 472 -2.85 21.73 37.73
C PRO A 472 -2.25 22.54 36.57
N ALA A 473 -1.31 23.45 36.91
CA ALA A 473 -0.60 24.22 35.88
C ALA A 473 0.10 23.32 34.87
N GLY A 474 -0.11 23.57 33.57
CA GLY A 474 0.43 22.76 32.47
C GLY A 474 -0.24 21.40 32.32
N GLY A 475 -1.28 21.10 33.10
CA GLY A 475 -2.01 19.84 32.96
C GLY A 475 -2.96 19.83 31.77
N VAL A 476 -3.27 18.61 31.28
CA VAL A 476 -4.20 18.36 30.17
C VAL A 476 -5.21 17.29 30.58
N ARG A 477 -6.48 17.53 30.28
CA ARG A 477 -7.61 16.62 30.48
C ARG A 477 -8.20 16.19 29.14
N GLY A 478 -7.42 15.52 28.32
CA GLY A 478 -7.83 15.05 26.99
C GLY A 478 -8.75 13.83 27.03
N GLY A 479 -8.72 13.11 28.14
CA GLY A 479 -9.47 11.87 28.35
C GLY A 479 -8.69 10.60 28.00
N GLU A 480 -9.19 9.49 28.48
CA GLU A 480 -8.69 8.14 28.20
C GLU A 480 -9.80 7.32 27.54
N GLN A 481 -9.46 6.51 26.54
CA GLN A 481 -10.36 5.51 25.94
C GLN A 481 -9.73 4.14 25.92
N ARG A 482 -10.58 3.11 26.07
CA ARG A 482 -10.25 1.69 25.96
C ARG A 482 -11.32 1.03 25.13
N ILE A 483 -10.90 0.29 24.09
CA ILE A 483 -11.83 -0.32 23.14
C ILE A 483 -11.46 -1.80 22.99
N SER A 484 -12.44 -2.68 23.26
CA SER A 484 -12.34 -4.10 22.94
C SER A 484 -13.20 -4.38 21.73
N THR A 485 -12.62 -4.99 20.71
CA THR A 485 -13.27 -5.23 19.42
C THR A 485 -13.17 -6.70 19.05
N VAL A 486 -14.26 -7.27 18.55
CA VAL A 486 -14.28 -8.57 17.85
C VAL A 486 -14.93 -8.39 16.49
N GLY A 487 -14.43 -9.08 15.49
CA GLY A 487 -14.90 -8.99 14.11
C GLY A 487 -14.86 -10.32 13.39
N LEU A 488 -15.81 -10.51 12.47
CA LEU A 488 -15.86 -11.61 11.52
C LEU A 488 -15.78 -11.02 10.11
N ASN A 489 -14.73 -11.38 9.38
CA ASN A 489 -14.53 -11.03 7.99
C ASN A 489 -14.94 -12.20 7.10
N TRP A 490 -15.69 -11.92 6.05
CA TRP A 490 -15.98 -12.84 4.97
C TRP A 490 -15.43 -12.29 3.66
N TYR A 491 -14.63 -13.08 2.96
CA TYR A 491 -14.03 -12.78 1.68
C TYR A 491 -14.65 -13.70 0.61
N PRO A 492 -15.75 -13.31 -0.06
CA PRO A 492 -16.35 -14.11 -1.13
C PRO A 492 -15.39 -14.37 -2.29
N ASN A 493 -14.54 -13.39 -2.60
CA ASN A 493 -13.52 -13.41 -3.64
C ASN A 493 -12.43 -12.36 -3.32
N PRO A 494 -11.36 -12.23 -4.12
CA PRO A 494 -10.25 -11.31 -3.83
C PRO A 494 -10.60 -9.82 -3.79
N VAL A 495 -11.77 -9.40 -4.29
CA VAL A 495 -12.17 -7.98 -4.39
C VAL A 495 -13.33 -7.59 -3.48
N LEU A 496 -14.06 -8.57 -2.92
CA LEU A 496 -15.18 -8.35 -2.00
C LEU A 496 -14.82 -8.79 -0.59
N LYS A 497 -15.19 -7.95 0.38
CA LYS A 497 -15.08 -8.23 1.82
C LYS A 497 -16.31 -7.73 2.54
N PHE A 498 -16.82 -8.52 3.47
CA PHE A 498 -17.84 -8.12 4.44
C PHE A 498 -17.26 -8.27 5.84
N THR A 499 -17.43 -7.25 6.68
CA THR A 499 -16.94 -7.24 8.07
C THR A 499 -18.10 -6.98 8.99
N LEU A 500 -18.42 -7.93 9.86
CA LEU A 500 -19.32 -7.73 11.01
C LEU A 500 -18.45 -7.51 12.24
N GLN A 501 -18.65 -6.40 12.96
CA GLN A 501 -17.83 -5.99 14.10
C GLN A 501 -18.70 -5.61 15.28
N ALA A 502 -18.28 -6.02 16.48
CA ALA A 502 -18.85 -5.58 17.74
C ALA A 502 -17.74 -5.02 18.64
N GLN A 503 -18.04 -3.92 19.35
CA GLN A 503 -17.10 -3.26 20.26
C GLN A 503 -17.74 -3.00 21.62
N ASN A 504 -16.91 -3.05 22.67
CA ASN A 504 -17.16 -2.38 23.94
C ASN A 504 -16.22 -1.19 24.04
N VAL A 505 -16.79 -0.01 24.21
CA VAL A 505 -16.08 1.28 24.27
C VAL A 505 -16.21 1.85 25.66
N GLN A 506 -15.06 2.13 26.30
CA GLN A 506 -14.97 2.77 27.60
C GLN A 506 -14.18 4.05 27.45
N ALA A 507 -14.76 5.18 27.82
CA ALA A 507 -14.10 6.47 27.87
C ALA A 507 -14.19 7.08 29.26
N SER A 508 -13.10 7.65 29.74
CA SER A 508 -13.00 8.36 31.00
C SER A 508 -12.43 9.75 30.75
N ARG A 509 -13.11 10.78 31.27
CA ARG A 509 -12.69 12.18 31.11
C ARG A 509 -13.08 12.99 32.33
N ILE A 510 -12.22 13.93 32.73
CA ILE A 510 -12.57 14.97 33.69
C ILE A 510 -13.02 16.21 32.91
N GLY A 511 -14.23 16.68 33.17
CA GLY A 511 -14.80 17.85 32.49
C GLY A 511 -13.99 19.12 32.76
N THR A 512 -13.90 19.99 31.76
CA THR A 512 -13.12 21.23 31.85
C THR A 512 -13.97 22.49 31.96
N LEU A 513 -15.21 22.43 31.55
CA LEU A 513 -16.08 23.62 31.41
C LEU A 513 -17.52 23.38 31.96
N GLY A 514 -18.16 24.46 32.34
CA GLY A 514 -19.58 24.53 32.70
C GLY A 514 -19.94 23.68 33.93
N THR A 515 -21.14 23.13 33.94
CA THR A 515 -21.67 22.29 35.03
C THR A 515 -20.95 20.97 35.23
N THR A 516 -20.19 20.53 34.24
CA THR A 516 -19.37 19.31 34.28
C THR A 516 -17.90 19.57 34.65
N ALA A 517 -17.53 20.83 34.93
CA ALA A 517 -16.18 21.20 35.34
C ALA A 517 -15.74 20.38 36.56
N ASN A 518 -14.55 19.73 36.43
CA ASN A 518 -13.94 18.84 37.43
C ASN A 518 -14.73 17.56 37.74
N ALA A 519 -15.88 17.32 37.11
CA ALA A 519 -16.62 16.08 37.26
C ALA A 519 -16.07 14.97 36.35
N ASN A 520 -16.24 13.72 36.77
CA ASN A 520 -15.99 12.59 35.87
C ASN A 520 -17.15 12.43 34.86
N ILE A 521 -16.86 12.55 33.59
CA ILE A 521 -17.84 12.46 32.49
C ILE A 521 -17.58 11.21 31.61
N GLY A 522 -17.27 10.07 32.25
CA GLY A 522 -17.00 8.81 31.54
C GLY A 522 -18.21 8.22 30.83
N GLN A 523 -17.93 7.37 29.86
CA GLN A 523 -18.93 6.60 29.11
C GLN A 523 -18.50 5.14 29.01
N ASN A 524 -19.51 4.24 28.99
CA ASN A 524 -19.33 2.83 28.62
C ASN A 524 -20.53 2.40 27.77
N PHE A 525 -20.26 1.98 26.56
CA PHE A 525 -21.30 1.54 25.63
C PHE A 525 -20.77 0.49 24.64
N ASN A 526 -21.70 -0.19 24.00
CA ASN A 526 -21.37 -1.14 22.94
C ASN A 526 -21.72 -0.58 21.57
N THR A 527 -21.04 -1.08 20.55
CA THR A 527 -21.38 -0.83 19.15
C THR A 527 -21.47 -2.14 18.39
N ILE A 528 -22.30 -2.14 17.36
CA ILE A 528 -22.31 -3.19 16.34
C ILE A 528 -22.32 -2.52 14.98
N ALA A 529 -21.48 -3.00 14.06
CA ALA A 529 -21.36 -2.42 12.75
C ALA A 529 -21.09 -3.47 11.68
N LEU A 530 -21.57 -3.19 10.47
CA LEU A 530 -21.37 -3.99 9.28
C LEU A 530 -20.75 -3.11 8.20
N ARG A 531 -19.65 -3.55 7.57
CA ARG A 531 -19.06 -2.97 6.37
C ARG A 531 -19.21 -3.91 5.20
N SER A 532 -19.69 -3.36 4.08
CA SER A 532 -19.60 -3.98 2.76
C SER A 532 -18.49 -3.28 1.96
N GLN A 533 -17.55 -4.06 1.44
CA GLN A 533 -16.39 -3.50 0.73
C GLN A 533 -16.22 -4.14 -0.64
N LEU A 534 -15.97 -3.30 -1.65
CA LEU A 534 -15.44 -3.67 -2.96
C LEU A 534 -14.11 -2.92 -3.15
N ALA A 535 -13.01 -3.63 -3.51
CA ALA A 535 -11.71 -3.00 -3.77
C ALA A 535 -10.99 -3.73 -4.92
N PHE A 536 -10.56 -2.98 -5.95
CA PHE A 536 -9.87 -3.52 -7.12
C PHE A 536 -8.75 -2.61 -7.62
#